data_2db8989178ddbefdfbe0b0f2367e802d
#
_entry.id   2db8989178ddbefdfbe0b0f2367e802d
#
_cell.length_a   1.000
_cell.length_b   1.000
_cell.length_c   1.000
_cell.angle_alpha   90.00
_cell.angle_beta   90.00
_cell.angle_gamma   90.00
#
_symmetry.space_group_name_H-M   'P 1'
#
loop_
_entity.id
_entity.type
_entity.pdbx_description
1 polymer ?
#
loop_
_entity_poly.entity_id
_entity_poly.type
_entity_poly.pdbx_seq_one_letter_code
_entity_poly.pdbx_strand_id
1 'polypeptide(L)'
;SLPGSGRIGADVVLEVDADIVAHVNGGPTALPEAEIRQICEKGSRALEIVHNGNLRTGLFVLDLARQRGELSRIVLGTDSPAGSGVQPLGILRILTMLASLGGVAPEVAFCFASGNTARVRKLHDRGMIEVGRAADLIFMDQAIGGAGDGLLDSVAQGNLPGIGMVVIDGLVQTRRSRNTPPAMRVPEVIQG
;
A
#
# COMPACT_ATOMS: atom_id res chain seq x y z
N SER A 1 -5.56 -14.15 -15.75
CA SER A 1 -6.18 -14.35 -17.08
C SER A 1 -7.36 -15.30 -16.97
N LEU A 2 -8.45 -14.97 -17.65
CA LEU A 2 -9.60 -15.87 -17.76
C LEU A 2 -9.19 -17.14 -18.50
N PRO A 3 -9.80 -18.32 -18.23
CA PRO A 3 -9.56 -19.52 -19.01
C PRO A 3 -9.77 -19.23 -20.50
N GLY A 4 -8.75 -19.48 -21.34
CA GLY A 4 -8.78 -19.21 -22.78
C GLY A 4 -8.28 -17.83 -23.21
N SER A 5 -8.01 -16.88 -22.31
CA SER A 5 -7.30 -15.66 -22.65
C SER A 5 -5.79 -15.92 -22.74
N GLY A 6 -5.14 -15.38 -23.76
CA GLY A 6 -3.68 -15.39 -23.86
C GLY A 6 -3.03 -14.74 -22.63
N ARG A 7 -1.83 -15.18 -22.28
CA ARG A 7 -1.05 -14.55 -21.21
C ARG A 7 -0.60 -13.15 -21.66
N ILE A 8 -0.81 -12.15 -20.81
CA ILE A 8 -0.29 -10.80 -21.02
C ILE A 8 1.15 -10.82 -20.49
N GLY A 9 2.13 -10.72 -21.37
CA GLY A 9 3.54 -10.65 -21.03
C GLY A 9 4.06 -9.22 -20.90
N ALA A 10 5.34 -9.09 -20.55
CA ALA A 10 5.98 -7.79 -20.35
C ALA A 10 5.94 -6.89 -21.59
N ASP A 11 6.08 -7.45 -22.78
CA ASP A 11 6.09 -6.67 -24.03
C ASP A 11 4.73 -5.96 -24.22
N VAL A 12 3.63 -6.66 -24.01
CA VAL A 12 2.28 -6.07 -24.10
C VAL A 12 2.07 -5.00 -23.05
N VAL A 13 2.51 -5.24 -21.80
CA VAL A 13 2.41 -4.26 -20.72
C VAL A 13 3.17 -2.98 -21.05
N LEU A 14 4.35 -3.10 -21.61
CA LEU A 14 5.19 -1.96 -22.01
C LEU A 14 4.66 -1.23 -23.23
N GLU A 15 4.06 -1.95 -24.18
CA GLU A 15 3.42 -1.36 -25.38
C GLU A 15 2.19 -0.55 -25.02
N VAL A 16 1.34 -1.05 -24.11
CA VAL A 16 0.14 -0.34 -23.64
C VAL A 16 0.47 0.93 -22.87
N ASP A 17 1.59 0.96 -22.15
CA ASP A 17 2.10 2.09 -21.38
C ASP A 17 1.04 2.77 -20.48
N ALA A 18 0.20 1.98 -19.84
CA ALA A 18 -0.84 2.48 -18.93
C ALA A 18 -0.24 3.23 -17.73
N ASP A 19 -0.91 4.26 -17.20
CA ASP A 19 -0.45 5.06 -16.05
C ASP A 19 -0.08 4.22 -14.82
N ILE A 20 -0.74 3.06 -14.66
CA ILE A 20 -0.49 2.12 -13.57
C ILE A 20 -0.38 0.71 -14.16
N VAL A 21 0.72 0.03 -13.89
CA VAL A 21 0.81 -1.42 -14.07
C VAL A 21 0.09 -2.05 -12.88
N ALA A 22 -1.21 -2.34 -13.10
CA ALA A 22 -2.08 -2.88 -12.07
C ALA A 22 -1.61 -4.27 -11.64
N HIS A 23 -1.74 -4.58 -10.33
CA HIS A 23 -1.39 -5.87 -9.72
C HIS A 23 -0.10 -6.48 -10.34
N VAL A 24 0.99 -5.68 -10.40
CA VAL A 24 2.27 -6.11 -11.00
C VAL A 24 2.82 -7.40 -10.37
N ASN A 25 2.47 -7.69 -9.14
CA ASN A 25 2.78 -8.94 -8.46
C ASN A 25 1.77 -10.07 -8.75
N GLY A 26 0.88 -9.86 -9.75
CA GLY A 26 -0.12 -10.84 -10.20
C GLY A 26 -1.24 -11.06 -9.18
N GLY A 27 -2.16 -11.97 -9.54
CA GLY A 27 -3.14 -12.54 -8.64
C GLY A 27 -2.60 -13.85 -8.05
N PRO A 28 -3.33 -14.98 -8.25
CA PRO A 28 -2.85 -16.31 -7.83
C PRO A 28 -1.55 -16.73 -8.52
N THR A 29 -1.28 -16.20 -9.71
CA THR A 29 -0.07 -16.47 -10.51
C THR A 29 0.58 -15.15 -10.92
N ALA A 30 1.89 -15.05 -10.72
CA ALA A 30 2.70 -13.92 -11.19
C ALA A 30 3.37 -14.23 -12.53
N LEU A 31 3.83 -13.18 -13.22
CA LEU A 31 4.76 -13.32 -14.33
C LEU A 31 6.12 -13.88 -13.85
N PRO A 32 6.91 -14.52 -14.73
CA PRO A 32 8.28 -14.87 -14.41
C PRO A 32 9.10 -13.64 -14.00
N GLU A 33 10.07 -13.86 -13.12
CA GLU A 33 10.94 -12.80 -12.61
C GLU A 33 11.63 -11.98 -13.72
N ALA A 34 12.00 -12.63 -14.84
CA ALA A 34 12.60 -11.95 -15.99
C ALA A 34 11.67 -10.92 -16.64
N GLU A 35 10.38 -11.24 -16.75
CA GLU A 35 9.38 -10.31 -17.31
C GLU A 35 9.03 -9.19 -16.32
N ILE A 36 8.92 -9.52 -15.01
CA ILE A 36 8.75 -8.51 -13.96
C ILE A 36 9.92 -7.52 -13.97
N ARG A 37 11.15 -8.02 -14.07
CA ARG A 37 12.35 -7.19 -14.19
C ARG A 37 12.27 -6.28 -15.42
N GLN A 38 11.88 -6.83 -16.56
CA GLN A 38 11.73 -6.06 -17.80
C GLN A 38 10.72 -4.92 -17.63
N ILE A 39 9.56 -5.17 -17.01
CA ILE A 39 8.54 -4.14 -16.71
C ILE A 39 9.11 -3.05 -15.78
N CYS A 40 9.82 -3.46 -14.72
CA CYS A 40 10.36 -2.51 -13.74
C CYS A 40 11.50 -1.66 -14.36
N GLU A 41 12.35 -2.25 -15.18
CA GLU A 41 13.57 -1.59 -15.72
C GLU A 41 13.30 -0.74 -16.95
N LYS A 42 12.41 -1.19 -17.85
CA LYS A 42 12.11 -0.49 -19.10
C LYS A 42 10.92 0.45 -19.00
N GLY A 43 9.97 0.17 -18.08
CA GLY A 43 8.81 1.02 -17.86
C GLY A 43 9.10 2.15 -16.87
N SER A 44 8.33 3.24 -16.98
CA SER A 44 8.40 4.41 -16.10
C SER A 44 7.12 4.63 -15.29
N ARG A 45 6.10 3.82 -15.51
CA ARG A 45 4.77 3.96 -14.93
C ARG A 45 4.71 3.46 -13.48
N ALA A 46 3.64 3.82 -12.78
CA ALA A 46 3.43 3.33 -11.43
C ALA A 46 3.28 1.80 -11.39
N LEU A 47 3.77 1.19 -10.32
CA LEU A 47 3.75 -0.25 -10.10
C LEU A 47 2.83 -0.53 -8.91
N GLU A 48 1.66 -1.11 -9.15
CA GLU A 48 0.72 -1.42 -8.08
C GLU A 48 1.01 -2.81 -7.51
N ILE A 49 1.44 -2.83 -6.24
CA ILE A 49 1.59 -4.08 -5.47
C ILE A 49 0.31 -4.32 -4.70
N VAL A 50 -0.29 -5.49 -4.87
CA VAL A 50 -1.59 -5.82 -4.28
C VAL A 50 -1.48 -6.89 -3.21
N HIS A 51 -2.36 -6.81 -2.21
CA HIS A 51 -2.40 -7.78 -1.11
C HIS A 51 -2.74 -9.20 -1.59
N ASN A 52 -3.69 -9.34 -2.53
CA ASN A 52 -4.11 -10.64 -3.07
C ASN A 52 -3.16 -11.18 -4.15
N GLY A 53 -2.04 -10.51 -4.40
CA GLY A 53 -1.02 -10.95 -5.33
C GLY A 53 -0.01 -11.92 -4.72
N ASN A 54 0.98 -12.31 -5.51
CA ASN A 54 2.11 -13.11 -5.06
C ASN A 54 3.04 -12.24 -4.19
N LEU A 55 3.17 -12.60 -2.90
CA LEU A 55 3.95 -11.81 -1.93
C LEU A 55 5.45 -11.80 -2.27
N ARG A 56 6.01 -12.93 -2.73
CA ARG A 56 7.41 -12.99 -3.16
C ARG A 56 7.68 -12.04 -4.31
N THR A 57 6.79 -12.03 -5.32
CA THR A 57 6.92 -11.11 -6.45
C THR A 57 6.74 -9.66 -6.01
N GLY A 58 5.85 -9.38 -5.04
CA GLY A 58 5.70 -8.05 -4.46
C GLY A 58 7.00 -7.54 -3.82
N LEU A 59 7.67 -8.38 -3.04
CA LEU A 59 8.99 -8.06 -2.46
C LEU A 59 10.07 -7.89 -3.54
N PHE A 60 10.04 -8.70 -4.59
CA PHE A 60 10.97 -8.58 -5.71
C PHE A 60 10.80 -7.26 -6.48
N VAL A 61 9.56 -6.84 -6.75
CA VAL A 61 9.26 -5.53 -7.36
C VAL A 61 9.74 -4.38 -6.47
N LEU A 62 9.48 -4.47 -5.17
CA LEU A 62 9.95 -3.47 -4.20
C LEU A 62 11.47 -3.33 -4.21
N ASP A 63 12.18 -4.46 -4.23
CA ASP A 63 13.64 -4.48 -4.25
C ASP A 63 14.20 -3.86 -5.53
N LEU A 64 13.64 -4.18 -6.69
CA LEU A 64 14.00 -3.55 -7.96
C LEU A 64 13.78 -2.03 -7.94
N ALA A 65 12.62 -1.57 -7.45
CA ALA A 65 12.33 -0.15 -7.34
C ALA A 65 13.28 0.57 -6.38
N ARG A 66 13.63 -0.08 -5.25
CA ARG A 66 14.60 0.45 -4.27
C ARG A 66 16.00 0.60 -4.87
N GLN A 67 16.51 -0.44 -5.54
CA GLN A 67 17.83 -0.43 -6.18
C GLN A 67 17.96 0.69 -7.23
N ARG A 68 16.87 1.07 -7.86
CA ARG A 68 16.80 2.12 -8.87
C ARG A 68 16.50 3.51 -8.29
N GLY A 69 16.22 3.63 -6.99
CA GLY A 69 15.78 4.88 -6.37
C GLY A 69 14.37 5.32 -6.79
N GLU A 70 13.52 4.39 -7.22
CA GLU A 70 12.22 4.63 -7.83
C GLU A 70 11.04 4.22 -6.92
N LEU A 71 11.23 4.23 -5.59
CA LEU A 71 10.15 3.89 -4.64
C LEU A 71 8.91 4.78 -4.78
N SER A 72 9.05 5.96 -5.36
CA SER A 72 7.92 6.84 -5.68
C SER A 72 6.95 6.25 -6.71
N ARG A 73 7.36 5.24 -7.48
CA ARG A 73 6.50 4.52 -8.43
C ARG A 73 5.58 3.50 -7.75
N ILE A 74 5.90 3.08 -6.53
CA ILE A 74 5.11 2.05 -5.83
C ILE A 74 3.81 2.67 -5.31
N VAL A 75 2.70 2.00 -5.63
CA VAL A 75 1.37 2.24 -5.07
C VAL A 75 0.78 0.92 -4.56
N LEU A 76 -0.18 0.98 -3.64
CA LEU A 76 -0.77 -0.21 -3.05
C LEU A 76 -2.24 -0.38 -3.44
N GLY A 77 -2.62 -1.64 -3.62
CA GLY A 77 -3.98 -2.09 -3.83
C GLY A 77 -4.30 -3.34 -3.02
N THR A 78 -5.56 -3.74 -2.99
CA THR A 78 -5.97 -5.03 -2.40
C THR A 78 -6.20 -6.10 -3.45
N ASP A 79 -6.61 -5.71 -4.65
CA ASP A 79 -7.14 -6.59 -5.69
C ASP A 79 -8.32 -7.43 -5.16
N SER A 80 -9.13 -6.82 -4.30
CA SER A 80 -10.30 -7.44 -3.68
C SER A 80 -11.56 -7.12 -4.51
N PRO A 81 -12.44 -8.10 -4.77
CA PRO A 81 -12.51 -9.47 -4.21
C PRO A 81 -11.85 -10.56 -5.08
N ALA A 82 -10.87 -10.24 -5.92
CA ALA A 82 -10.27 -11.15 -6.88
C ALA A 82 -9.89 -12.51 -6.27
N GLY A 83 -10.54 -13.58 -6.71
CA GLY A 83 -10.23 -14.98 -6.40
C GLY A 83 -10.16 -15.39 -4.92
N SER A 84 -9.72 -14.49 -4.06
CA SER A 84 -9.51 -14.73 -2.62
C SER A 84 -10.63 -14.17 -1.74
N GLY A 85 -11.65 -13.53 -2.33
CA GLY A 85 -12.70 -12.83 -1.61
C GLY A 85 -12.26 -11.48 -1.04
N VAL A 86 -13.08 -10.90 -0.15
CA VAL A 86 -12.78 -9.64 0.51
C VAL A 86 -11.78 -9.88 1.64
N GLN A 87 -10.63 -9.22 1.58
CA GLN A 87 -9.58 -9.31 2.59
C GLN A 87 -9.62 -8.07 3.51
N PRO A 88 -10.11 -8.21 4.75
CA PRO A 88 -10.07 -7.12 5.71
C PRO A 88 -8.64 -6.66 5.97
N LEU A 89 -8.46 -5.34 6.11
CA LEU A 89 -7.16 -4.72 6.40
C LEU A 89 -6.08 -4.98 5.33
N GLY A 90 -6.45 -5.34 4.10
CA GLY A 90 -5.50 -5.71 3.05
C GLY A 90 -4.42 -4.65 2.82
N ILE A 91 -4.76 -3.36 2.80
CA ILE A 91 -3.78 -2.27 2.65
C ILE A 91 -2.81 -2.22 3.84
N LEU A 92 -3.30 -2.33 5.07
CA LEU A 92 -2.42 -2.35 6.24
C LEU A 92 -1.51 -3.60 6.25
N ARG A 93 -2.03 -4.74 5.84
CA ARG A 93 -1.26 -5.99 5.76
C ARG A 93 -0.14 -5.92 4.73
N ILE A 94 -0.43 -5.47 3.50
CA ILE A 94 0.59 -5.35 2.46
C ILE A 94 1.64 -4.29 2.83
N LEU A 95 1.21 -3.13 3.38
CA LEU A 95 2.10 -2.08 3.86
C LEU A 95 3.05 -2.62 4.94
N THR A 96 2.51 -3.28 5.96
CA THR A 96 3.30 -3.86 7.06
C THR A 96 4.28 -4.93 6.54
N MET A 97 3.86 -5.77 5.58
CA MET A 97 4.74 -6.74 4.94
C MET A 97 5.90 -6.07 4.21
N LEU A 98 5.63 -5.02 3.43
CA LEU A 98 6.68 -4.31 2.69
C LEU A 98 7.66 -3.60 3.63
N ALA A 99 7.17 -3.05 4.74
CA ALA A 99 8.04 -2.45 5.76
C ALA A 99 8.89 -3.51 6.48
N SER A 100 8.28 -4.58 6.98
CA SER A 100 8.96 -5.56 7.82
C SER A 100 9.84 -6.52 7.02
N LEU A 101 9.31 -7.16 5.99
CA LEU A 101 10.04 -8.15 5.19
C LEU A 101 10.79 -7.52 4.03
N GLY A 102 10.28 -6.43 3.47
CA GLY A 102 10.92 -5.69 2.38
C GLY A 102 12.00 -4.72 2.84
N GLY A 103 12.11 -4.44 4.13
CA GLY A 103 13.13 -3.56 4.70
C GLY A 103 13.03 -2.10 4.24
N VAL A 104 11.82 -1.64 3.94
CA VAL A 104 11.54 -0.24 3.65
C VAL A 104 11.14 0.46 4.94
N ALA A 105 11.64 1.67 5.16
CA ALA A 105 11.23 2.48 6.31
C ALA A 105 9.70 2.61 6.36
N PRO A 106 9.04 2.35 7.49
CA PRO A 106 7.59 2.35 7.60
C PRO A 106 6.94 3.64 7.10
N GLU A 107 7.51 4.81 7.38
CA GLU A 107 7.05 6.09 6.89
C GLU A 107 7.02 6.16 5.36
N VAL A 108 7.98 5.53 4.67
CA VAL A 108 7.98 5.41 3.21
C VAL A 108 6.91 4.44 2.74
N ALA A 109 6.72 3.31 3.45
CA ALA A 109 5.66 2.36 3.13
C ALA A 109 4.26 2.97 3.26
N PHE A 110 4.02 3.85 4.25
CA PHE A 110 2.78 4.62 4.35
C PHE A 110 2.57 5.55 3.14
N CYS A 111 3.64 6.14 2.58
CA CYS A 111 3.53 6.96 1.38
C CYS A 111 3.02 6.18 0.16
N PHE A 112 3.29 4.87 0.06
CA PHE A 112 2.79 4.03 -1.03
C PHE A 112 1.25 3.98 -1.07
N ALA A 113 0.61 3.96 0.12
CA ALA A 113 -0.84 3.95 0.25
C ALA A 113 -1.49 5.34 0.26
N SER A 114 -0.72 6.41 0.44
CA SER A 114 -1.22 7.79 0.56
C SER A 114 -0.68 8.70 -0.53
N GLY A 115 0.44 9.38 -0.32
CA GLY A 115 0.98 10.40 -1.24
C GLY A 115 1.29 9.87 -2.64
N ASN A 116 1.91 8.69 -2.77
CA ASN A 116 2.18 8.09 -4.08
C ASN A 116 0.87 7.77 -4.82
N THR A 117 -0.07 7.13 -4.13
CA THR A 117 -1.38 6.79 -4.69
C THR A 117 -2.14 8.04 -5.12
N ALA A 118 -2.18 9.07 -4.28
CA ALA A 118 -2.82 10.34 -4.61
C ALA A 118 -2.20 11.00 -5.84
N ARG A 119 -0.87 11.07 -5.90
CA ARG A 119 -0.15 11.65 -7.04
C ARG A 119 -0.43 10.89 -8.34
N VAL A 120 -0.36 9.57 -8.32
CA VAL A 120 -0.58 8.73 -9.51
C VAL A 120 -2.03 8.82 -9.99
N ARG A 121 -2.98 8.87 -9.06
CA ARG A 121 -4.42 8.99 -9.37
C ARG A 121 -4.88 10.43 -9.57
N LYS A 122 -3.95 11.41 -9.57
CA LYS A 122 -4.23 12.83 -9.79
C LYS A 122 -5.21 13.43 -8.76
N LEU A 123 -5.15 12.93 -7.51
CA LEU A 123 -5.92 13.46 -6.39
C LEU A 123 -5.14 14.61 -5.75
N HIS A 124 -5.35 15.82 -6.25
CA HIS A 124 -4.51 16.98 -5.91
C HIS A 124 -4.78 17.55 -4.51
N ASP A 125 -5.93 17.24 -3.93
CA ASP A 125 -6.43 17.81 -2.67
C ASP A 125 -6.20 16.91 -1.45
N ARG A 126 -5.63 15.71 -1.62
CA ARG A 126 -5.45 14.71 -0.54
C ARG A 126 -4.18 13.88 -0.68
N GLY A 127 -3.94 12.98 0.29
CA GLY A 127 -2.79 12.09 0.33
C GLY A 127 -1.55 12.68 1.00
N MET A 128 -1.59 13.95 1.35
CA MET A 128 -0.54 14.66 2.10
C MET A 128 -1.19 15.58 3.14
N ILE A 129 -0.53 15.75 4.28
CA ILE A 129 -0.95 16.68 5.34
C ILE A 129 -0.33 18.05 5.00
N GLU A 130 -1.15 18.96 4.49
CA GLU A 130 -0.74 20.29 4.07
C GLU A 130 -1.93 21.26 4.22
N VAL A 131 -1.65 22.51 4.57
CA VAL A 131 -2.70 23.54 4.69
C VAL A 131 -3.40 23.75 3.34
N GLY A 132 -4.73 23.77 3.36
CA GLY A 132 -5.56 23.92 2.16
C GLY A 132 -5.96 22.61 1.48
N ARG A 133 -5.50 21.45 1.97
CA ARG A 133 -5.96 20.14 1.51
C ARG A 133 -7.14 19.63 2.31
N ALA A 134 -7.84 18.64 1.75
CA ALA A 134 -8.91 17.95 2.46
C ALA A 134 -8.38 17.32 3.75
N ALA A 135 -9.12 17.50 4.83
CA ALA A 135 -8.78 16.94 6.13
C ALA A 135 -9.24 15.45 6.21
N ASP A 136 -8.67 14.62 5.33
CA ASP A 136 -8.83 13.18 5.33
C ASP A 136 -7.66 12.56 6.11
N LEU A 137 -7.87 12.27 7.39
CA LEU A 137 -6.81 11.89 8.32
C LEU A 137 -7.11 10.55 8.99
N ILE A 138 -6.08 9.74 9.15
CA ILE A 138 -6.14 8.51 9.95
C ILE A 138 -5.12 8.61 11.06
N PHE A 139 -5.60 8.54 12.31
CA PHE A 139 -4.75 8.52 13.49
C PHE A 139 -4.51 7.08 13.90
N MET A 140 -3.25 6.70 13.90
CA MET A 140 -2.81 5.34 14.20
C MET A 140 -1.82 5.35 15.34
N ASP A 141 -1.76 4.26 16.08
CA ASP A 141 -0.69 4.00 17.05
C ASP A 141 -0.36 2.50 17.04
N GLN A 142 0.71 2.12 17.73
CA GLN A 142 0.98 0.70 17.93
C GLN A 142 -0.20 0.02 18.64
N ALA A 143 -0.38 -1.25 18.35
CA ALA A 143 -1.39 -2.06 19.03
C ALA A 143 -1.00 -2.28 20.50
N ILE A 144 -2.00 -2.32 21.39
CA ILE A 144 -1.79 -2.70 22.79
C ILE A 144 -1.15 -4.11 22.83
N GLY A 145 -0.02 -4.22 23.50
CA GLY A 145 0.74 -5.46 23.60
C GLY A 145 1.56 -5.81 22.35
N GLY A 146 1.58 -4.92 21.35
CA GLY A 146 2.48 -5.06 20.19
C GLY A 146 3.94 -4.81 20.59
N ALA A 147 4.87 -5.44 19.87
CA ALA A 147 6.29 -5.18 20.02
C ALA A 147 6.67 -3.81 19.41
N GLY A 148 7.76 -3.23 19.90
CA GLY A 148 8.34 -1.99 19.38
C GLY A 148 8.07 -0.75 20.24
N ASP A 149 8.87 0.29 19.98
CA ASP A 149 8.82 1.58 20.68
C ASP A 149 8.04 2.61 19.87
N GLY A 150 6.73 2.37 19.69
CA GLY A 150 5.83 3.24 18.95
C GLY A 150 5.39 2.66 17.60
N LEU A 151 4.57 3.44 16.89
CA LEU A 151 3.91 2.98 15.66
C LEU A 151 4.87 2.47 14.60
N LEU A 152 5.89 3.28 14.25
CA LEU A 152 6.76 2.98 13.11
C LEU A 152 7.62 1.75 13.40
N ASP A 153 8.22 1.67 14.59
CA ASP A 153 9.00 0.50 14.99
C ASP A 153 8.14 -0.77 15.06
N SER A 154 6.93 -0.66 15.60
CA SER A 154 5.98 -1.77 15.65
C SER A 154 5.61 -2.29 14.24
N VAL A 155 5.41 -1.40 13.27
CA VAL A 155 5.15 -1.76 11.87
C VAL A 155 6.39 -2.39 11.22
N ALA A 156 7.59 -1.87 11.51
CA ALA A 156 8.84 -2.48 11.03
C ALA A 156 9.03 -3.91 11.56
N GLN A 157 8.52 -4.20 12.75
CA GLN A 157 8.53 -5.54 13.34
C GLN A 157 7.38 -6.45 12.84
N GLY A 158 6.52 -5.96 11.93
CA GLY A 158 5.45 -6.76 11.32
C GLY A 158 4.09 -6.68 12.03
N ASN A 159 3.93 -5.81 13.02
CA ASN A 159 2.67 -5.65 13.72
C ASN A 159 1.73 -4.70 12.94
N LEU A 160 0.45 -5.07 12.88
CA LEU A 160 -0.57 -4.18 12.33
C LEU A 160 -0.83 -3.02 13.30
N PRO A 161 -0.94 -1.77 12.79
CA PRO A 161 -1.30 -0.64 13.63
C PRO A 161 -2.75 -0.71 14.11
N GLY A 162 -2.99 -0.13 15.28
CA GLY A 162 -4.33 0.19 15.76
C GLY A 162 -4.80 1.54 15.20
N ILE A 163 -6.02 1.61 14.68
CA ILE A 163 -6.62 2.87 14.23
C ILE A 163 -7.45 3.45 15.38
N GLY A 164 -6.99 4.58 15.91
CA GLY A 164 -7.61 5.31 16.99
C GLY A 164 -8.70 6.30 16.53
N MET A 165 -8.56 6.87 15.33
CA MET A 165 -9.56 7.80 14.77
C MET A 165 -9.45 7.87 13.25
N VAL A 166 -10.58 8.07 12.59
CA VAL A 166 -10.68 8.41 11.17
C VAL A 166 -11.47 9.70 11.01
N VAL A 167 -10.89 10.64 10.30
CA VAL A 167 -11.53 11.92 9.93
C VAL A 167 -11.63 11.95 8.41
N ILE A 168 -12.80 12.33 7.89
CA ILE A 168 -13.04 12.53 6.46
C ILE A 168 -13.68 13.90 6.31
N ASP A 169 -13.11 14.72 5.45
CA ASP A 169 -13.60 16.08 5.18
C ASP A 169 -13.70 16.93 6.46
N GLY A 170 -12.75 16.74 7.39
CA GLY A 170 -12.74 17.41 8.69
C GLY A 170 -13.71 16.84 9.73
N LEU A 171 -14.54 15.84 9.37
CA LEU A 171 -15.52 15.25 10.26
C LEU A 171 -15.04 13.90 10.81
N VAL A 172 -15.16 13.72 12.13
CA VAL A 172 -14.81 12.44 12.78
C VAL A 172 -15.82 11.37 12.40
N GLN A 173 -15.38 10.39 11.61
CA GLN A 173 -16.20 9.26 11.17
C GLN A 173 -16.14 8.08 12.14
N THR A 174 -14.97 7.86 12.72
CA THR A 174 -14.74 6.75 13.64
C THR A 174 -13.78 7.19 14.74
N ARG A 175 -14.12 6.91 15.99
CA ARG A 175 -13.27 7.21 17.15
C ARG A 175 -12.36 6.06 17.56
N ARG A 176 -12.71 4.82 17.22
CA ARG A 176 -11.89 3.60 17.35
C ARG A 176 -12.32 2.60 16.31
N SER A 177 -11.39 2.08 15.54
CA SER A 177 -11.72 0.98 14.64
C SER A 177 -11.93 -0.32 15.42
N ARG A 178 -13.02 -1.02 15.12
CA ARG A 178 -13.29 -2.37 15.64
C ARG A 178 -12.62 -3.46 14.82
N ASN A 179 -12.13 -3.11 13.63
CA ASN A 179 -11.56 -4.06 12.68
C ASN A 179 -10.04 -4.12 12.75
N THR A 180 -9.40 -3.21 13.47
CA THR A 180 -7.95 -3.22 13.73
C THR A 180 -7.68 -3.65 15.18
N PRO A 181 -6.44 -4.07 15.50
CA PRO A 181 -6.03 -4.18 16.89
C PRO A 181 -6.29 -2.85 17.64
N PRO A 182 -6.55 -2.86 18.95
CA PRO A 182 -6.76 -1.64 19.70
C PRO A 182 -5.47 -0.80 19.76
N ALA A 183 -5.57 0.47 19.37
CA ALA A 183 -4.46 1.42 19.46
C ALA A 183 -4.10 1.70 20.92
N MET A 184 -2.80 1.83 21.23
CA MET A 184 -2.31 2.12 22.57
C MET A 184 -2.78 3.51 23.03
N ARG A 185 -2.70 4.50 22.15
CA ARG A 185 -3.20 5.86 22.38
C ARG A 185 -4.29 6.17 21.36
N VAL A 186 -5.29 6.91 21.80
CA VAL A 186 -6.37 7.38 20.92
C VAL A 186 -6.47 8.91 21.03
N PRO A 187 -6.74 9.61 19.93
CA PRO A 187 -6.95 11.05 19.97
C PRO A 187 -8.20 11.44 20.77
N GLU A 188 -8.13 12.57 21.44
CA GLU A 188 -9.29 13.22 22.04
C GLU A 188 -9.75 14.39 21.18
N VAL A 189 -11.07 14.54 21.03
CA VAL A 189 -11.65 15.70 20.34
C VAL A 189 -11.90 16.77 21.39
N ILE A 190 -11.11 17.82 21.35
CA ILE A 190 -11.34 19.03 22.17
C ILE A 190 -12.33 19.88 21.41
N GLN A 191 -13.51 20.10 21.99
CA GLN A 191 -14.46 21.09 21.46
C GLN A 191 -13.92 22.48 21.85
N GLY A 192 -13.56 23.26 20.84
CA GLY A 192 -13.23 24.69 21.00
C GLY A 192 -14.48 25.54 20.99
#